data_8833a32946440998c3263bbc2ebc6c8f
#
_entry.id   8833a32946440998c3263bbc2ebc6c8f
#
_cell.length_a   1.000
_cell.length_b   1.000
_cell.length_c   1.000
_cell.angle_alpha   90.00
_cell.angle_beta   90.00
_cell.angle_gamma   90.00
#
_symmetry.space_group_name_H-M   'P 1'
#
loop_
_entity.id
_entity.type
_entity.pdbx_description
1 polymer ?
#
loop_
_entity_poly.entity_id
_entity_poly.type
_entity_poly.pdbx_seq_one_letter_code
_entity_poly.pdbx_strand_id
1 'polypeptide(L)'
;MERMLGFNTEKHTITIPTPPQMPSLPDPSQRRRVQYTGDGHREPFGNGIEMVVCQRWAMAILRVKDMEQRGDSTIVTFMEPESRLEFDHPWPQPVIGGEKGNSVFMLRSTELRDGIEQLVVIGGTDEHPVKHIRFENITFEKTCWNRPLHRGHVTLQGGMPLVDAYKLKENEGLPWDTGLENQAWVERPVAAVSVSHASQVNFQGCTFQQLGATALDFIDDTDSCSVIGCTFSDIGGTAIMAGSFAESPREVHRPYDDLAPRTSHLTISGNTISHATTEDWGAVAIGCGYVSDTEICHNTIDHVNYSGICVGWGWTAKETGMRHNNIYNNNVSDYALQLYDAGGIYTLSNQPGSVIRDNIIGTPGPAPYATNDRAFPIYLDARTDGYTLQGNTTEQGKPIRRDDIGDNQPGPNLVFADSE
;
A
#
# COMPACT_ATOMS: atom_id res chain seq x y z
N MET A 1 -13.41 11.27 -12.83
CA MET A 1 -13.28 9.80 -12.98
C MET A 1 -14.52 9.27 -13.69
N GLU A 2 -14.33 8.36 -14.60
CA GLU A 2 -15.39 7.73 -15.39
C GLU A 2 -15.44 6.23 -15.12
N ARG A 3 -16.56 5.57 -15.45
CA ARG A 3 -16.68 4.12 -15.29
C ARG A 3 -16.21 3.39 -16.55
N MET A 4 -15.41 2.35 -16.37
CA MET A 4 -15.02 1.50 -17.49
C MET A 4 -16.21 0.66 -17.98
N LEU A 5 -16.17 0.25 -19.24
CA LEU A 5 -17.20 -0.59 -19.85
C LEU A 5 -16.82 -2.08 -19.85
N GLY A 6 -15.54 -2.40 -19.79
CA GLY A 6 -15.07 -3.79 -19.79
C GLY A 6 -13.58 -3.91 -19.47
N PHE A 7 -13.22 -5.11 -19.01
CA PHE A 7 -11.85 -5.53 -18.70
C PHE A 7 -11.64 -6.92 -19.30
N ASN A 8 -10.67 -7.06 -20.19
CA ASN A 8 -10.43 -8.31 -20.92
C ASN A 8 -9.02 -8.83 -20.68
N THR A 9 -8.93 -9.89 -19.89
CA THR A 9 -7.66 -10.52 -19.50
C THR A 9 -6.94 -11.25 -20.64
N GLU A 10 -7.69 -11.81 -21.62
CA GLU A 10 -7.07 -12.52 -22.74
C GLU A 10 -6.41 -11.57 -23.76
N LYS A 11 -6.99 -10.39 -23.93
CA LYS A 11 -6.50 -9.39 -24.90
C LYS A 11 -5.69 -8.26 -24.25
N HIS A 12 -5.58 -8.26 -22.94
CA HIS A 12 -4.95 -7.19 -22.15
C HIS A 12 -5.50 -5.79 -22.52
N THR A 13 -6.83 -5.65 -22.51
CA THR A 13 -7.50 -4.41 -22.90
C THR A 13 -8.54 -3.96 -21.89
N ILE A 14 -8.69 -2.64 -21.79
CA ILE A 14 -9.80 -2.01 -21.08
C ILE A 14 -10.68 -1.31 -22.12
N THR A 15 -11.99 -1.49 -22.01
CA THR A 15 -12.97 -0.76 -22.80
C THR A 15 -13.56 0.36 -21.98
N ILE A 16 -13.54 1.57 -22.54
CA ILE A 16 -14.05 2.80 -21.91
C ILE A 16 -15.09 3.48 -22.80
N PRO A 17 -15.94 4.37 -22.26
CA PRO A 17 -16.70 5.31 -23.10
C PRO A 17 -15.72 6.12 -23.96
N THR A 18 -16.09 6.40 -25.20
CA THR A 18 -15.23 7.24 -26.05
C THR A 18 -15.12 8.64 -25.45
N PRO A 19 -13.90 9.10 -25.14
CA PRO A 19 -13.70 10.44 -24.63
C PRO A 19 -14.24 11.50 -25.61
N PRO A 20 -14.81 12.62 -25.12
CA PRO A 20 -15.32 13.71 -26.00
C PRO A 20 -14.24 14.25 -26.94
N GLN A 21 -13.00 14.21 -26.53
CA GLN A 21 -11.83 14.51 -27.32
C GLN A 21 -10.81 13.39 -27.11
N MET A 22 -10.51 12.66 -28.18
CA MET A 22 -9.48 11.62 -28.13
C MET A 22 -8.13 12.28 -27.84
N PRO A 23 -7.43 11.84 -26.80
CA PRO A 23 -6.12 12.37 -26.54
C PRO A 23 -5.15 11.98 -27.65
N SER A 24 -4.30 12.92 -28.08
CA SER A 24 -3.24 12.62 -29.06
C SER A 24 -2.15 11.79 -28.38
N LEU A 25 -2.03 10.55 -28.80
CA LEU A 25 -0.87 9.73 -28.42
C LEU A 25 0.37 10.23 -29.20
N PRO A 26 1.52 10.29 -28.57
CA PRO A 26 2.76 10.62 -29.27
C PRO A 26 3.02 9.57 -30.36
N ASP A 27 3.44 10.04 -31.53
CA ASP A 27 3.86 9.18 -32.65
C ASP A 27 4.93 8.18 -32.12
N PRO A 28 4.72 6.88 -32.30
CA PRO A 28 5.69 5.86 -31.88
C PRO A 28 7.10 6.10 -32.43
N SER A 29 7.22 6.73 -33.60
CA SER A 29 8.51 7.12 -34.21
C SER A 29 9.16 8.34 -33.58
N GLN A 30 8.35 9.18 -32.91
CA GLN A 30 8.80 10.38 -32.20
C GLN A 30 8.97 10.16 -30.70
N ARG A 31 8.63 8.97 -30.21
CA ARG A 31 8.96 8.57 -28.85
C ARG A 31 10.48 8.52 -28.77
N ARG A 32 11.10 9.62 -28.41
CA ARG A 32 12.55 9.65 -28.19
C ARG A 32 12.89 8.61 -27.14
N ARG A 33 13.54 7.54 -27.59
CA ARG A 33 14.10 6.56 -26.69
C ARG A 33 15.19 7.23 -25.86
N VAL A 34 14.99 7.30 -24.58
CA VAL A 34 16.08 7.45 -23.64
C VAL A 34 16.10 6.12 -22.87
N GLN A 35 17.06 5.28 -23.18
CA GLN A 35 17.31 4.06 -22.42
C GLN A 35 18.18 4.39 -21.22
N TYR A 36 17.73 3.96 -20.03
CA TYR A 36 18.66 3.69 -18.97
C TYR A 36 19.32 2.36 -19.30
N THR A 37 20.47 2.39 -19.88
CA THR A 37 21.40 1.30 -19.85
C THR A 37 21.96 1.23 -18.43
N GLY A 38 22.39 0.06 -17.95
CA GLY A 38 22.92 -0.13 -16.59
C GLY A 38 24.12 0.76 -16.20
N ASP A 39 24.42 1.77 -17.01
CA ASP A 39 25.47 2.78 -16.88
C ASP A 39 24.91 4.21 -16.65
N GLY A 40 23.61 4.37 -16.42
CA GLY A 40 23.01 5.63 -15.96
C GLY A 40 22.45 6.56 -17.03
N HIS A 41 22.24 6.10 -18.26
CA HIS A 41 21.60 6.91 -19.31
C HIS A 41 20.07 6.92 -19.22
N ARG A 42 19.46 8.09 -19.44
CA ARG A 42 18.01 8.32 -19.35
C ARG A 42 17.33 8.05 -20.70
N GLU A 43 16.18 7.33 -20.66
CA GLU A 43 15.24 7.33 -21.77
C GLU A 43 14.18 8.42 -21.57
N PRO A 44 14.05 9.44 -22.43
CA PRO A 44 12.89 10.34 -22.39
C PRO A 44 11.66 9.55 -22.81
N PHE A 45 10.72 9.41 -21.90
CA PHE A 45 9.34 9.14 -22.27
C PHE A 45 8.76 10.48 -22.72
N GLY A 46 8.38 10.57 -24.01
CA GLY A 46 7.63 11.72 -24.49
C GLY A 46 6.30 11.84 -23.77
N ASN A 47 5.66 13.00 -23.86
CA ASN A 47 4.32 13.26 -23.32
C ASN A 47 3.40 12.07 -23.63
N GLY A 48 3.20 11.23 -22.65
CA GLY A 48 2.38 10.02 -22.74
C GLY A 48 1.04 10.24 -22.06
N ILE A 49 0.20 9.23 -22.15
CA ILE A 49 -1.05 9.14 -21.41
C ILE A 49 -0.96 7.96 -20.50
N GLU A 50 -1.37 8.15 -19.27
CA GLU A 50 -1.58 7.11 -18.29
C GLU A 50 -3.07 6.92 -18.03
N MET A 51 -3.45 5.68 -17.79
CA MET A 51 -4.74 5.33 -17.24
C MET A 51 -4.55 4.90 -15.80
N VAL A 52 -5.16 5.64 -14.88
CA VAL A 52 -5.31 5.24 -13.48
C VAL A 52 -6.56 4.39 -13.38
N VAL A 53 -6.41 3.17 -12.89
CA VAL A 53 -7.48 2.18 -12.76
C VAL A 53 -7.69 1.88 -11.28
N CYS A 54 -8.92 2.05 -10.79
CA CYS A 54 -9.27 1.65 -9.44
C CYS A 54 -9.75 0.21 -9.44
N GLN A 55 -9.14 -0.59 -8.59
CA GLN A 55 -9.52 -1.96 -8.32
C GLN A 55 -10.33 -2.02 -7.01
N ARG A 56 -10.21 -3.06 -6.21
CA ARG A 56 -10.88 -3.12 -4.90
C ARG A 56 -10.07 -2.40 -3.84
N TRP A 57 -8.92 -2.97 -3.47
CA TRP A 57 -8.01 -2.50 -2.43
C TRP A 57 -6.66 -2.02 -2.98
N ALA A 58 -6.57 -1.90 -4.28
CA ALA A 58 -5.38 -1.46 -4.98
C ALA A 58 -5.74 -0.62 -6.19
N MET A 59 -4.74 -0.06 -6.82
CA MET A 59 -4.85 0.67 -8.06
C MET A 59 -3.77 0.26 -9.05
N ALA A 60 -4.00 0.54 -10.33
CA ALA A 60 -2.97 0.44 -11.34
C ALA A 60 -2.81 1.78 -12.07
N ILE A 61 -1.57 2.11 -12.44
CA ILE A 61 -1.25 3.20 -13.36
C ILE A 61 -0.59 2.57 -14.57
N LEU A 62 -1.31 2.59 -15.68
CA LEU A 62 -0.97 1.89 -16.90
C LEU A 62 -0.63 2.91 -17.99
N ARG A 63 0.57 2.85 -18.57
CA ARG A 63 0.93 3.71 -19.70
C ARG A 63 0.18 3.25 -20.94
N VAL A 64 -0.58 4.18 -21.54
CA VAL A 64 -1.39 3.88 -22.72
C VAL A 64 -0.49 3.69 -23.94
N LYS A 65 -0.64 2.55 -24.60
CA LYS A 65 0.05 2.20 -25.85
C LYS A 65 -0.75 2.62 -27.07
N ASP A 66 -2.05 2.31 -27.08
CA ASP A 66 -2.93 2.62 -28.18
C ASP A 66 -4.37 2.76 -27.73
N MET A 67 -5.17 3.50 -28.51
CA MET A 67 -6.59 3.74 -28.27
C MET A 67 -7.37 3.60 -29.60
N GLU A 68 -8.17 2.55 -29.72
CA GLU A 68 -8.99 2.28 -30.92
C GLU A 68 -10.46 2.62 -30.63
N GLN A 69 -10.96 3.66 -31.31
CA GLN A 69 -12.37 4.02 -31.19
C GLN A 69 -13.27 3.04 -31.96
N ARG A 70 -14.33 2.57 -31.32
CA ARG A 70 -15.36 1.69 -31.90
C ARG A 70 -16.74 2.21 -31.54
N GLY A 71 -17.23 3.18 -32.35
CA GLY A 71 -18.47 3.87 -32.06
C GLY A 71 -18.40 4.69 -30.78
N ASP A 72 -19.29 4.40 -29.83
CA ASP A 72 -19.36 5.10 -28.54
C ASP A 72 -18.38 4.54 -27.48
N SER A 73 -17.58 3.56 -27.85
CA SER A 73 -16.58 2.97 -26.97
C SER A 73 -15.17 3.04 -27.56
N THR A 74 -14.18 3.01 -26.71
CA THR A 74 -12.76 2.99 -27.06
C THR A 74 -12.07 1.83 -26.36
N ILE A 75 -11.32 1.04 -27.13
CA ILE A 75 -10.48 -0.05 -26.62
C ILE A 75 -9.09 0.53 -26.37
N VAL A 76 -8.60 0.37 -25.15
CA VAL A 76 -7.28 0.85 -24.71
C VAL A 76 -6.35 -0.33 -24.50
N THR A 77 -5.16 -0.26 -25.07
CA THR A 77 -4.05 -1.19 -24.81
C THR A 77 -2.92 -0.47 -24.11
N PHE A 78 -2.06 -1.23 -23.44
CA PHE A 78 -1.06 -0.68 -22.53
C PHE A 78 0.36 -1.12 -22.88
N MET A 79 1.33 -0.43 -22.32
CA MET A 79 2.75 -0.76 -22.42
C MET A 79 3.10 -1.94 -21.52
N GLU A 80 4.22 -2.57 -21.83
CA GLU A 80 4.85 -3.55 -20.94
C GLU A 80 5.85 -2.87 -19.99
N PRO A 81 6.11 -3.39 -18.80
CA PRO A 81 5.60 -4.67 -18.26
C PRO A 81 4.22 -4.58 -17.59
N GLU A 82 3.70 -3.39 -17.34
CA GLU A 82 2.47 -3.18 -16.55
C GLU A 82 1.22 -3.83 -17.18
N SER A 83 1.17 -3.93 -18.51
CA SER A 83 0.09 -4.64 -19.19
C SER A 83 -0.01 -6.10 -18.71
N ARG A 84 1.10 -6.83 -18.78
CA ARG A 84 1.14 -8.21 -18.29
C ARG A 84 0.86 -8.29 -16.79
N LEU A 85 1.45 -7.38 -16.00
CA LEU A 85 1.26 -7.39 -14.55
C LEU A 85 -0.20 -7.20 -14.16
N GLU A 86 -0.93 -6.29 -14.82
CA GLU A 86 -2.32 -5.99 -14.51
C GLU A 86 -3.28 -7.10 -14.97
N PHE A 87 -3.05 -7.73 -16.10
CA PHE A 87 -4.00 -8.64 -16.69
C PHE A 87 -3.76 -10.12 -16.35
N ASP A 88 -2.54 -10.51 -15.98
CA ASP A 88 -2.20 -11.90 -15.68
C ASP A 88 -2.35 -12.27 -14.21
N HIS A 89 -2.45 -11.29 -13.27
CA HIS A 89 -2.65 -11.64 -11.87
C HIS A 89 -4.13 -11.91 -11.54
N PRO A 90 -4.43 -12.81 -10.59
CA PRO A 90 -5.80 -13.22 -10.30
C PRO A 90 -6.60 -12.16 -9.52
N TRP A 91 -5.93 -11.31 -8.74
CA TRP A 91 -6.50 -10.23 -7.91
C TRP A 91 -5.41 -9.26 -7.38
N PRO A 92 -5.74 -8.02 -7.03
CA PRO A 92 -7.06 -7.43 -7.24
C PRO A 92 -7.30 -7.13 -8.72
N GLN A 93 -8.55 -7.24 -9.16
CA GLN A 93 -8.97 -6.86 -10.52
C GLN A 93 -10.05 -5.79 -10.46
N PRO A 94 -10.21 -4.99 -11.51
CA PRO A 94 -11.33 -4.08 -11.62
C PRO A 94 -12.66 -4.81 -11.51
N VAL A 95 -13.63 -4.18 -10.87
CA VAL A 95 -14.99 -4.70 -10.75
C VAL A 95 -15.75 -4.39 -12.04
N ILE A 96 -16.31 -5.41 -12.69
CA ILE A 96 -17.18 -5.29 -13.84
C ILE A 96 -18.53 -5.95 -13.48
N GLY A 97 -19.62 -5.24 -13.70
CA GLY A 97 -20.95 -5.73 -13.35
C GLY A 97 -21.26 -5.76 -11.86
N GLY A 98 -20.55 -4.98 -11.05
CA GLY A 98 -20.82 -4.89 -9.61
C GLY A 98 -22.15 -4.18 -9.29
N GLU A 99 -22.70 -4.42 -8.10
CA GLU A 99 -23.98 -3.84 -7.65
C GLU A 99 -24.03 -2.29 -7.72
N LYS A 100 -22.89 -1.64 -7.47
CA LYS A 100 -22.75 -0.17 -7.58
C LYS A 100 -22.08 0.26 -8.89
N GLY A 101 -22.02 -0.63 -9.86
CA GLY A 101 -21.45 -0.42 -11.17
C GLY A 101 -19.99 -0.86 -11.29
N ASN A 102 -19.41 -0.51 -12.42
CA ASN A 102 -18.05 -0.88 -12.75
C ASN A 102 -17.03 0.01 -12.04
N SER A 103 -15.82 -0.50 -11.89
CA SER A 103 -14.65 0.26 -11.45
C SER A 103 -14.48 1.53 -12.28
N VAL A 104 -13.91 2.54 -11.63
CA VAL A 104 -13.65 3.83 -12.25
C VAL A 104 -12.20 3.92 -12.75
N PHE A 105 -12.02 4.78 -13.73
CA PHE A 105 -10.71 5.11 -14.26
C PHE A 105 -10.55 6.62 -14.46
N MET A 106 -9.32 7.04 -14.66
CA MET A 106 -8.96 8.40 -15.06
C MET A 106 -7.84 8.36 -16.10
N LEU A 107 -8.03 9.08 -17.19
CA LEU A 107 -6.95 9.36 -18.14
C LEU A 107 -6.24 10.65 -17.70
N ARG A 108 -4.93 10.63 -17.65
CA ARG A 108 -4.13 11.81 -17.36
C ARG A 108 -2.91 11.89 -18.28
N SER A 109 -2.47 13.12 -18.57
CA SER A 109 -1.20 13.32 -19.26
C SER A 109 -0.04 13.02 -18.33
N THR A 110 0.98 12.36 -18.86
CA THR A 110 2.23 12.15 -18.13
C THR A 110 3.17 13.30 -18.40
N GLU A 111 3.66 13.93 -17.37
CA GLU A 111 4.74 14.90 -17.46
C GLU A 111 6.00 14.30 -16.84
N LEU A 112 7.10 14.39 -17.56
CA LEU A 112 8.40 14.02 -17.00
C LEU A 112 8.71 15.01 -15.88
N ARG A 113 8.75 14.51 -14.65
CA ARG A 113 9.20 15.32 -13.52
C ARG A 113 10.70 15.06 -13.31
N ASP A 114 11.52 16.01 -13.72
CA ASP A 114 12.94 16.00 -13.37
C ASP A 114 13.07 16.26 -11.86
N GLY A 115 13.52 15.27 -11.12
CA GLY A 115 13.69 15.41 -9.67
C GLY A 115 14.29 14.16 -9.04
N ILE A 116 14.66 14.29 -7.80
CA ILE A 116 15.17 13.18 -6.99
C ILE A 116 14.01 12.46 -6.30
N GLU A 117 14.13 11.16 -6.14
CA GLU A 117 13.14 10.34 -5.43
C GLU A 117 13.53 10.11 -3.97
N GLN A 118 14.83 10.12 -3.66
CA GLN A 118 15.37 9.92 -2.31
C GLN A 118 16.20 11.10 -1.85
N LEU A 119 15.98 11.54 -0.61
CA LEU A 119 16.71 12.62 0.04
C LEU A 119 17.81 12.09 0.96
N VAL A 120 17.49 11.04 1.72
CA VAL A 120 18.40 10.48 2.73
C VAL A 120 18.30 8.95 2.72
N VAL A 121 19.45 8.31 2.71
CA VAL A 121 19.59 6.87 2.89
C VAL A 121 20.48 6.61 4.10
N ILE A 122 19.94 5.93 5.10
CA ILE A 122 20.67 5.48 6.29
C ILE A 122 20.76 3.97 6.19
N GLY A 123 21.90 3.47 5.74
CA GLY A 123 22.10 2.05 5.48
C GLY A 123 23.36 1.55 6.16
N GLY A 124 23.20 0.61 7.08
CA GLY A 124 24.27 -0.18 7.65
C GLY A 124 24.42 -1.55 6.95
N THR A 125 25.08 -2.44 7.67
CA THR A 125 25.14 -3.88 7.37
C THR A 125 24.95 -4.65 8.67
N ASP A 126 24.71 -5.95 8.61
CA ASP A 126 24.58 -6.81 9.80
C ASP A 126 25.83 -6.71 10.70
N GLU A 127 27.01 -6.63 10.09
CA GLU A 127 28.28 -6.51 10.82
C GLU A 127 28.54 -5.09 11.35
N HIS A 128 28.04 -4.08 10.64
CA HIS A 128 28.27 -2.67 10.94
C HIS A 128 26.95 -1.86 10.85
N PRO A 129 26.01 -2.07 11.79
CA PRO A 129 24.77 -1.31 11.79
C PRO A 129 25.02 0.16 12.13
N VAL A 130 24.26 1.04 11.50
CA VAL A 130 24.25 2.47 11.82
C VAL A 130 23.52 2.69 13.15
N LYS A 131 24.08 3.54 14.03
CA LYS A 131 23.51 3.76 15.37
C LYS A 131 23.49 5.22 15.79
N HIS A 132 22.51 5.56 16.65
CA HIS A 132 22.46 6.82 17.37
C HIS A 132 22.38 8.06 16.46
N ILE A 133 21.51 8.03 15.44
CA ILE A 133 21.23 9.19 14.60
C ILE A 133 19.93 9.85 15.07
N ARG A 134 19.93 11.17 15.14
CA ARG A 134 18.73 11.96 15.44
C ARG A 134 18.55 13.07 14.43
N PHE A 135 17.36 13.13 13.88
CA PHE A 135 16.85 14.25 13.09
C PHE A 135 15.84 15.01 13.96
N GLU A 136 16.02 16.30 14.10
CA GLU A 136 15.18 17.13 14.94
C GLU A 136 14.79 18.42 14.23
N ASN A 137 13.47 18.66 14.10
CA ASN A 137 12.92 19.87 13.48
C ASN A 137 13.43 20.12 12.04
N ILE A 138 13.60 19.06 11.27
CA ILE A 138 14.05 19.12 9.86
C ILE A 138 12.84 18.95 8.95
N THR A 139 12.83 19.70 7.85
CA THR A 139 11.86 19.53 6.77
C THR A 139 12.46 18.71 5.62
N PHE A 140 11.81 17.62 5.27
CA PHE A 140 12.07 16.78 4.09
C PHE A 140 10.98 17.06 3.07
N GLU A 141 11.33 17.57 1.89
CA GLU A 141 10.34 17.99 0.90
C GLU A 141 10.79 17.84 -0.53
N LYS A 142 9.79 17.81 -1.45
CA LYS A 142 9.98 17.95 -2.91
C LYS A 142 10.74 16.80 -3.54
N THR A 143 10.28 15.58 -3.34
CA THR A 143 10.69 14.45 -4.16
C THR A 143 9.68 14.20 -5.29
N CYS A 144 10.12 13.53 -6.34
CA CYS A 144 9.25 13.03 -7.39
C CYS A 144 9.03 11.52 -7.27
N TRP A 145 8.08 11.00 -8.06
CA TRP A 145 7.82 9.59 -8.21
C TRP A 145 7.82 9.21 -9.68
N ASN A 146 8.88 8.57 -10.12
CA ASN A 146 9.12 8.31 -11.55
C ASN A 146 8.71 6.90 -11.99
N ARG A 147 8.41 5.98 -11.05
CA ARG A 147 8.03 4.61 -11.38
C ARG A 147 6.92 4.52 -12.42
N PRO A 148 5.77 5.24 -12.30
CA PRO A 148 4.69 5.13 -13.28
C PRO A 148 5.13 5.48 -14.70
N LEU A 149 6.00 6.47 -14.85
CA LEU A 149 6.51 6.92 -16.14
C LEU A 149 7.40 5.88 -16.83
N HIS A 150 8.11 5.07 -16.06
CA HIS A 150 9.10 4.15 -16.61
C HIS A 150 8.55 2.75 -16.89
N ARG A 151 7.67 2.24 -16.03
CA ARG A 151 7.20 0.85 -16.10
C ARG A 151 5.78 0.65 -15.57
N GLY A 152 5.01 1.73 -15.50
CA GLY A 152 3.70 1.70 -14.88
C GLY A 152 3.77 1.39 -13.37
N HIS A 153 2.61 1.24 -12.77
CA HIS A 153 2.49 0.90 -11.36
C HIS A 153 1.26 0.01 -11.16
N VAL A 154 1.49 -1.24 -10.84
CA VAL A 154 0.44 -2.23 -10.54
C VAL A 154 0.74 -2.76 -9.15
N THR A 155 -0.18 -2.60 -8.22
CA THR A 155 0.06 -2.92 -6.82
C THR A 155 -0.64 -4.19 -6.37
N LEU A 156 -0.03 -4.87 -5.41
CA LEU A 156 -0.66 -5.98 -4.71
C LEU A 156 -1.59 -5.46 -3.61
N GLN A 157 -1.03 -4.81 -2.61
CA GLN A 157 -1.70 -4.23 -1.46
C GLN A 157 -0.76 -3.26 -0.73
N GLY A 158 -1.33 -2.25 -0.05
CA GLY A 158 -0.55 -1.31 0.75
C GLY A 158 0.52 -0.53 -0.04
N GLY A 159 0.30 -0.31 -1.34
CA GLY A 159 1.25 0.37 -2.20
C GLY A 159 2.44 -0.49 -2.66
N MET A 160 2.46 -1.79 -2.36
CA MET A 160 3.55 -2.69 -2.77
C MET A 160 3.44 -3.06 -4.26
N PRO A 161 4.32 -2.54 -5.14
CA PRO A 161 4.19 -2.78 -6.56
C PRO A 161 4.67 -4.18 -6.97
N LEU A 162 3.92 -4.80 -7.88
CA LEU A 162 4.30 -6.04 -8.51
C LEU A 162 5.50 -5.84 -9.45
N VAL A 163 6.42 -6.79 -9.44
CA VAL A 163 7.55 -6.90 -10.37
C VAL A 163 7.41 -8.09 -11.31
N ASP A 164 6.57 -9.06 -10.94
CA ASP A 164 6.14 -10.15 -11.81
C ASP A 164 4.68 -10.50 -11.50
N ALA A 165 4.01 -11.17 -12.44
CA ALA A 165 2.62 -11.57 -12.28
C ALA A 165 2.48 -12.61 -11.16
N TYR A 166 1.32 -12.62 -10.53
CA TYR A 166 0.94 -13.64 -9.57
C TYR A 166 1.08 -15.04 -10.14
N LYS A 167 1.56 -15.97 -9.33
CA LYS A 167 1.51 -17.40 -9.62
C LYS A 167 0.78 -18.11 -8.49
N LEU A 168 -0.17 -18.95 -8.86
CA LEU A 168 -0.84 -19.84 -7.94
C LEU A 168 -0.11 -21.17 -7.94
N LYS A 169 0.21 -21.69 -6.75
CA LYS A 169 0.81 -23.02 -6.56
C LYS A 169 -0.06 -23.85 -5.64
N GLU A 170 0.03 -25.16 -5.77
CA GLU A 170 -0.49 -26.06 -4.75
C GLU A 170 0.18 -25.77 -3.42
N ASN A 171 -0.64 -25.62 -2.38
CA ASN A 171 -0.20 -25.34 -1.04
C ASN A 171 -0.39 -26.57 -0.16
N GLU A 172 0.68 -27.28 0.10
CA GLU A 172 0.67 -28.44 0.97
C GLU A 172 0.49 -27.99 2.43
N GLY A 173 -0.68 -28.18 2.99
CA GLY A 173 -0.94 -28.08 4.42
C GLY A 173 -1.56 -26.80 4.95
N LEU A 174 -2.17 -25.97 4.13
CA LEU A 174 -2.98 -24.84 4.57
C LEU A 174 -4.46 -25.08 4.22
N PRO A 175 -5.30 -25.48 5.18
CA PRO A 175 -6.68 -25.91 4.94
C PRO A 175 -7.63 -24.78 4.54
N TRP A 176 -7.22 -23.53 4.63
CA TRP A 176 -8.01 -22.37 4.27
C TRP A 176 -7.76 -21.87 2.84
N ASP A 177 -6.81 -22.44 2.21
CA ASP A 177 -6.40 -22.08 0.89
C ASP A 177 -6.91 -23.17 -0.07
N THR A 178 -7.76 -22.99 -0.92
CA THR A 178 -8.34 -23.92 -1.91
C THR A 178 -7.31 -24.87 -2.59
N GLY A 179 -6.21 -25.17 -1.90
CA GLY A 179 -5.07 -25.93 -2.36
C GLY A 179 -4.04 -25.12 -3.15
N LEU A 180 -4.17 -23.79 -3.18
CA LEU A 180 -3.29 -22.91 -3.94
C LEU A 180 -2.54 -21.95 -3.02
N GLU A 181 -1.29 -21.71 -3.29
CA GLU A 181 -0.45 -20.70 -2.66
C GLU A 181 -0.32 -19.50 -3.59
N ASN A 182 -0.65 -18.33 -3.07
CA ASN A 182 -0.39 -17.08 -3.76
C ASN A 182 1.10 -16.79 -3.76
N GLN A 183 1.63 -16.50 -4.90
CA GLN A 183 2.98 -16.01 -5.05
C GLN A 183 2.97 -14.73 -5.87
N ALA A 184 3.18 -13.62 -5.20
CA ALA A 184 3.37 -12.33 -5.82
C ALA A 184 4.82 -11.91 -5.66
N TRP A 185 5.41 -11.49 -6.75
CA TRP A 185 6.72 -10.88 -6.75
C TRP A 185 6.54 -9.39 -6.64
N VAL A 186 6.85 -8.85 -5.47
CA VAL A 186 6.71 -7.41 -5.19
C VAL A 186 8.07 -6.78 -4.94
N GLU A 187 8.15 -5.49 -5.15
CA GLU A 187 9.27 -4.67 -4.68
C GLU A 187 8.78 -3.61 -3.71
N ARG A 188 9.70 -3.04 -2.97
CA ARG A 188 9.40 -1.96 -2.04
C ARG A 188 9.25 -0.64 -2.79
N PRO A 189 8.24 0.20 -2.46
CA PRO A 189 8.17 1.55 -3.00
C PRO A 189 9.40 2.37 -2.60
N VAL A 190 9.82 3.27 -3.46
CA VAL A 190 10.89 4.21 -3.12
C VAL A 190 10.44 5.13 -1.97
N ALA A 191 11.35 5.45 -1.06
CA ALA A 191 11.09 6.37 0.04
C ALA A 191 12.01 7.59 -0.01
N ALA A 192 11.47 8.76 0.37
CA ALA A 192 12.27 9.98 0.48
C ALA A 192 13.38 9.84 1.54
N VAL A 193 13.06 9.18 2.64
CA VAL A 193 14.03 8.84 3.69
C VAL A 193 13.92 7.35 3.98
N SER A 194 15.02 6.62 3.89
CA SER A 194 15.08 5.18 4.17
C SER A 194 16.11 4.84 5.24
N VAL A 195 15.77 3.86 6.07
CA VAL A 195 16.58 3.36 7.19
C VAL A 195 16.65 1.85 7.11
N SER A 196 17.85 1.27 7.11
CA SER A 196 18.05 -0.18 7.13
C SER A 196 19.31 -0.56 7.89
N HIS A 197 19.33 -1.75 8.49
CA HIS A 197 20.44 -2.23 9.32
C HIS A 197 20.92 -1.14 10.30
N ALA A 198 19.97 -0.66 11.13
CA ALA A 198 20.21 0.51 11.97
C ALA A 198 19.49 0.40 13.32
N SER A 199 20.03 1.02 14.33
CA SER A 199 19.38 1.11 15.63
C SER A 199 19.43 2.53 16.19
N GLN A 200 18.38 2.88 16.96
CA GLN A 200 18.29 4.19 17.62
C GLN A 200 18.38 5.36 16.63
N VAL A 201 17.72 5.22 15.48
CA VAL A 201 17.49 6.31 14.52
C VAL A 201 16.18 6.98 14.85
N ASN A 202 16.22 8.26 15.19
CA ASN A 202 15.09 8.98 15.75
C ASN A 202 14.76 10.22 14.94
N PHE A 203 13.47 10.38 14.60
CA PHE A 203 12.91 11.58 13.97
C PHE A 203 11.98 12.26 14.98
N GLN A 204 12.27 13.51 15.33
CA GLN A 204 11.50 14.26 16.31
C GLN A 204 11.14 15.65 15.77
N GLY A 205 9.83 15.97 15.79
CA GLY A 205 9.34 17.28 15.35
C GLY A 205 9.66 17.61 13.89
N CYS A 206 9.94 16.61 13.07
CA CYS A 206 10.27 16.78 11.66
C CYS A 206 9.01 16.98 10.80
N THR A 207 9.17 17.62 9.66
CA THR A 207 8.12 17.79 8.66
C THR A 207 8.47 17.04 7.39
N PHE A 208 7.56 16.23 6.90
CA PHE A 208 7.61 15.54 5.62
C PHE A 208 6.48 16.07 4.76
N GLN A 209 6.79 16.70 3.63
CA GLN A 209 5.77 17.31 2.79
C GLN A 209 6.11 17.31 1.32
N GLN A 210 5.08 17.25 0.45
CA GLN A 210 5.26 17.29 -1.00
C GLN A 210 6.23 16.21 -1.49
N LEU A 211 6.02 14.98 -1.05
CA LEU A 211 6.85 13.84 -1.40
C LEU A 211 6.11 12.93 -2.38
N GLY A 212 6.80 12.53 -3.44
CA GLY A 212 6.16 11.84 -4.57
C GLY A 212 5.73 10.40 -4.29
N ALA A 213 6.40 9.71 -3.37
CA ALA A 213 6.10 8.32 -2.99
C ALA A 213 6.10 8.17 -1.46
N THR A 214 6.69 7.09 -0.91
CA THR A 214 6.79 6.89 0.54
C THR A 214 7.63 8.00 1.19
N ALA A 215 7.19 8.53 2.33
CA ALA A 215 7.94 9.59 3.00
C ALA A 215 9.09 9.04 3.84
N LEU A 216 8.82 8.14 4.78
CA LEU A 216 9.80 7.56 5.69
C LEU A 216 9.64 6.04 5.74
N ASP A 217 10.74 5.31 5.62
CA ASP A 217 10.73 3.86 5.56
C ASP A 217 11.82 3.23 6.43
N PHE A 218 11.41 2.39 7.39
CA PHE A 218 12.28 1.52 8.17
C PHE A 218 12.28 0.12 7.55
N ILE A 219 13.17 -0.11 6.60
CA ILE A 219 13.09 -1.23 5.65
C ILE A 219 13.27 -2.58 6.33
N ASP A 220 14.45 -2.82 6.91
CA ASP A 220 14.84 -4.13 7.46
C ASP A 220 15.93 -3.94 8.52
N ASP A 221 16.04 -4.91 9.43
CA ASP A 221 17.05 -4.94 10.51
C ASP A 221 17.16 -3.60 11.24
N THR A 222 16.01 -3.03 11.62
CA THR A 222 15.94 -1.79 12.38
C THR A 222 15.43 -2.07 13.81
N ASP A 223 16.09 -1.49 14.81
CA ASP A 223 15.73 -1.69 16.20
C ASP A 223 15.74 -0.40 17.01
N SER A 224 14.81 -0.27 17.93
CA SER A 224 14.74 0.87 18.89
C SER A 224 14.70 2.23 18.20
N CYS A 225 14.05 2.33 17.05
CA CYS A 225 13.88 3.55 16.28
C CYS A 225 12.61 4.30 16.68
N SER A 226 12.52 5.61 16.36
CA SER A 226 11.31 6.36 16.68
C SER A 226 10.98 7.47 15.70
N VAL A 227 9.65 7.74 15.57
CA VAL A 227 9.06 8.86 14.84
C VAL A 227 8.09 9.55 15.78
N ILE A 228 8.48 10.70 16.33
CA ILE A 228 7.74 11.36 17.41
C ILE A 228 7.42 12.80 17.08
N GLY A 229 6.12 13.14 17.15
CA GLY A 229 5.65 14.53 16.98
C GLY A 229 5.95 15.12 15.60
N CYS A 230 6.06 14.28 14.57
CA CYS A 230 6.32 14.70 13.20
C CYS A 230 5.02 15.01 12.46
N THR A 231 5.13 15.81 11.40
CA THR A 231 4.02 16.16 10.51
C THR A 231 4.28 15.60 9.13
N PHE A 232 3.27 14.91 8.56
CA PHE A 232 3.29 14.38 7.20
C PHE A 232 2.11 14.98 6.44
N SER A 233 2.38 15.64 5.31
CA SER A 233 1.34 16.27 4.50
C SER A 233 1.69 16.23 3.01
N ASP A 234 0.69 15.98 2.18
CA ASP A 234 0.87 15.88 0.73
C ASP A 234 1.95 14.83 0.36
N ILE A 235 1.69 13.59 0.79
CA ILE A 235 2.56 12.44 0.57
C ILE A 235 1.93 11.58 -0.53
N GLY A 236 2.68 11.34 -1.61
CA GLY A 236 2.21 10.57 -2.76
C GLY A 236 1.89 9.11 -2.45
N GLY A 237 2.65 8.48 -1.56
CA GLY A 237 2.47 7.10 -1.11
C GLY A 237 2.25 6.99 0.40
N THR A 238 2.85 5.98 1.02
CA THR A 238 2.77 5.74 2.46
C THR A 238 3.54 6.79 3.26
N ALA A 239 2.95 7.35 4.32
CA ALA A 239 3.66 8.33 5.14
C ALA A 239 4.77 7.67 5.97
N ILE A 240 4.46 6.58 6.67
CA ILE A 240 5.46 5.82 7.45
C ILE A 240 5.31 4.34 7.12
N MET A 241 6.38 3.73 6.63
CA MET A 241 6.48 2.31 6.34
C MET A 241 7.52 1.65 7.25
N ALA A 242 7.28 0.43 7.68
CA ALA A 242 8.20 -0.28 8.56
C ALA A 242 8.14 -1.80 8.39
N GLY A 243 9.27 -2.46 8.62
CA GLY A 243 9.40 -3.91 8.54
C GLY A 243 9.39 -4.44 7.11
N SER A 244 9.79 -5.67 6.92
CA SER A 244 9.76 -6.29 5.61
C SER A 244 8.34 -6.73 5.23
N PHE A 245 8.04 -6.66 3.93
CA PHE A 245 6.79 -7.12 3.34
C PHE A 245 7.02 -8.31 2.42
N ALA A 246 8.24 -8.51 1.98
CA ALA A 246 8.61 -9.58 1.07
C ALA A 246 10.09 -9.89 1.20
N GLU A 247 10.42 -11.12 0.92
CA GLU A 247 11.80 -11.48 0.58
C GLU A 247 11.98 -11.11 -0.89
N SER A 248 12.65 -9.98 -1.13
CA SER A 248 12.75 -9.42 -2.48
C SER A 248 13.27 -10.44 -3.50
N PRO A 249 12.63 -10.61 -4.63
CA PRO A 249 11.45 -9.91 -5.15
C PRO A 249 10.14 -10.69 -4.97
N ARG A 250 9.93 -11.40 -3.90
CA ARG A 250 8.81 -12.31 -3.70
C ARG A 250 8.00 -11.94 -2.46
N GLU A 251 6.68 -11.98 -2.58
CA GLU A 251 5.81 -11.94 -1.41
C GLU A 251 6.07 -13.15 -0.51
N VAL A 252 6.08 -12.93 0.78
CA VAL A 252 6.29 -13.98 1.77
C VAL A 252 4.99 -14.24 2.51
N HIS A 253 4.29 -15.30 2.14
CA HIS A 253 3.15 -15.84 2.88
C HIS A 253 3.58 -16.68 4.09
N ARG A 254 4.84 -17.05 4.15
CA ARG A 254 5.42 -17.81 5.25
C ARG A 254 6.35 -16.93 6.06
N PRO A 255 6.45 -17.20 7.37
CA PRO A 255 7.48 -16.55 8.15
C PRO A 255 8.87 -16.88 7.59
N TYR A 256 9.80 -15.98 7.83
CA TYR A 256 11.21 -16.30 7.64
C TYR A 256 11.59 -17.55 8.45
N ASP A 257 12.55 -18.32 7.97
CA ASP A 257 12.97 -19.56 8.64
C ASP A 257 13.44 -19.33 10.08
N ASP A 258 13.97 -18.15 10.39
CA ASP A 258 14.48 -17.79 11.70
C ASP A 258 13.47 -17.13 12.65
N LEU A 259 12.25 -16.87 12.24
CA LEU A 259 11.19 -16.23 13.03
C LEU A 259 11.60 -14.94 13.78
N ALA A 260 12.76 -14.42 13.52
CA ALA A 260 13.24 -13.20 14.14
C ALA A 260 12.66 -12.00 13.38
N PRO A 261 11.81 -11.17 14.01
CA PRO A 261 11.37 -9.94 13.39
C PRO A 261 12.60 -9.05 13.18
N ARG A 262 12.82 -8.71 11.95
CA ARG A 262 13.98 -7.89 11.56
C ARG A 262 13.78 -6.41 11.84
N THR A 263 12.57 -6.01 12.22
CA THR A 263 12.25 -4.65 12.68
C THR A 263 11.49 -4.76 14.00
N SER A 264 12.06 -4.17 15.05
CA SER A 264 11.53 -4.30 16.41
C SER A 264 11.68 -3.00 17.22
N HIS A 265 10.90 -2.91 18.31
CA HIS A 265 10.93 -1.77 19.26
C HIS A 265 10.79 -0.40 18.58
N LEU A 266 9.96 -0.33 17.52
CA LEU A 266 9.70 0.93 16.82
C LEU A 266 8.60 1.70 17.56
N THR A 267 8.81 3.00 17.77
CA THR A 267 7.80 3.90 18.33
C THR A 267 7.35 4.93 17.31
N ILE A 268 6.07 4.91 16.94
CA ILE A 268 5.41 5.89 16.06
C ILE A 268 4.38 6.64 16.91
N SER A 269 4.71 7.82 17.40
CA SER A 269 3.89 8.48 18.42
C SER A 269 3.69 9.97 18.21
N GLY A 270 2.44 10.43 18.43
CA GLY A 270 2.11 11.86 18.43
C GLY A 270 2.26 12.54 17.08
N ASN A 271 2.24 11.80 15.97
CA ASN A 271 2.39 12.37 14.65
C ASN A 271 1.05 12.83 14.07
N THR A 272 1.10 13.84 13.21
CA THR A 272 -0.04 14.26 12.38
C THR A 272 0.21 13.85 10.94
N ILE A 273 -0.68 13.03 10.37
CA ILE A 273 -0.61 12.55 9.00
C ILE A 273 -1.88 12.97 8.30
N SER A 274 -1.76 13.87 7.33
CA SER A 274 -2.89 14.37 6.56
C SER A 274 -2.58 14.40 5.07
N HIS A 275 -3.53 13.98 4.24
CA HIS A 275 -3.35 13.91 2.79
C HIS A 275 -2.13 13.05 2.40
N ALA A 276 -2.04 11.85 2.96
CA ALA A 276 -1.18 10.79 2.46
C ALA A 276 -1.87 10.05 1.30
N THR A 277 -1.08 9.27 0.52
CA THR A 277 -1.57 8.45 -0.60
C THR A 277 -2.16 9.25 -1.77
N THR A 278 -1.64 10.47 -2.00
CA THR A 278 -2.20 11.39 -3.00
C THR A 278 -1.94 10.96 -4.45
N GLU A 279 -0.90 10.18 -4.70
CA GLU A 279 -0.54 9.63 -6.01
C GLU A 279 -0.78 8.12 -6.10
N ASP A 280 -0.32 7.35 -5.11
CA ASP A 280 -0.62 5.93 -4.95
C ASP A 280 -1.79 5.76 -3.97
N TRP A 281 -3.00 5.66 -4.51
CA TRP A 281 -4.20 5.52 -3.68
C TRP A 281 -4.29 4.17 -2.97
N GLY A 282 -3.51 3.17 -3.42
CA GLY A 282 -3.40 1.86 -2.78
C GLY A 282 -2.46 1.80 -1.58
N ALA A 283 -1.68 2.87 -1.35
CA ALA A 283 -0.84 3.00 -0.18
C ALA A 283 -1.65 3.33 1.09
N VAL A 284 -0.99 3.42 2.24
CA VAL A 284 -1.63 3.61 3.56
C VAL A 284 -0.94 4.74 4.34
N ALA A 285 -1.57 5.26 5.40
CA ALA A 285 -0.89 6.30 6.19
C ALA A 285 0.29 5.71 6.98
N ILE A 286 0.06 4.63 7.73
CA ILE A 286 1.11 3.88 8.44
C ILE A 286 1.01 2.41 8.01
N GLY A 287 2.09 1.85 7.45
CA GLY A 287 2.15 0.47 6.99
C GLY A 287 3.30 -0.29 7.64
N CYS A 288 2.97 -1.28 8.47
CA CYS A 288 3.94 -2.16 9.10
C CYS A 288 3.77 -3.59 8.58
N GLY A 289 4.83 -4.15 8.00
CA GLY A 289 4.87 -5.54 7.58
C GLY A 289 5.19 -6.48 8.75
N TYR A 290 6.25 -7.25 8.62
CA TYR A 290 6.72 -8.12 9.70
C TYR A 290 7.49 -7.31 10.74
N VAL A 291 6.80 -6.87 11.79
CA VAL A 291 7.35 -6.10 12.91
C VAL A 291 6.99 -6.74 14.25
N SER A 292 7.78 -6.46 15.29
CA SER A 292 7.45 -6.86 16.67
C SER A 292 7.71 -5.73 17.66
N ASP A 293 7.06 -5.85 18.83
CA ASP A 293 7.29 -4.96 19.95
C ASP A 293 7.18 -3.46 19.55
N THR A 294 6.20 -3.16 18.65
CA THR A 294 6.01 -1.84 18.02
C THR A 294 4.88 -1.08 18.72
N GLU A 295 5.12 0.20 19.01
CA GLU A 295 4.16 1.12 19.60
C GLU A 295 3.66 2.13 18.55
N ILE A 296 2.37 2.10 18.20
CA ILE A 296 1.73 3.08 17.30
C ILE A 296 0.65 3.81 18.10
N CYS A 297 0.95 5.02 18.56
CA CYS A 297 0.06 5.68 19.51
C CYS A 297 0.00 7.19 19.38
N HIS A 298 -1.15 7.75 19.83
CA HIS A 298 -1.38 9.20 19.87
C HIS A 298 -1.23 9.90 18.50
N ASN A 299 -1.35 9.18 17.40
CA ASN A 299 -1.29 9.76 16.07
C ASN A 299 -2.68 10.27 15.65
N THR A 300 -2.68 11.36 14.89
CA THR A 300 -3.87 11.89 14.22
C THR A 300 -3.71 11.66 12.72
N ILE A 301 -4.65 10.95 12.12
CA ILE A 301 -4.59 10.52 10.71
C ILE A 301 -5.89 10.91 10.03
N ASP A 302 -5.78 11.61 8.91
CA ASP A 302 -6.92 11.99 8.10
C ASP A 302 -6.58 12.06 6.60
N HIS A 303 -7.62 12.06 5.75
CA HIS A 303 -7.54 12.18 4.29
C HIS A 303 -6.63 11.13 3.63
N VAL A 304 -6.99 9.86 3.81
CA VAL A 304 -6.27 8.70 3.23
C VAL A 304 -7.16 7.96 2.24
N ASN A 305 -6.64 7.65 1.07
CA ASN A 305 -7.44 7.04 0.00
C ASN A 305 -7.76 5.56 0.21
N TYR A 306 -7.01 4.87 1.07
CA TYR A 306 -7.22 3.48 1.45
C TYR A 306 -7.26 3.34 2.98
N SER A 307 -6.46 2.47 3.58
CA SER A 307 -6.47 2.24 5.03
C SER A 307 -5.62 3.24 5.81
N GLY A 308 -5.99 3.50 7.07
CA GLY A 308 -5.22 4.37 7.95
C GLY A 308 -3.96 3.69 8.50
N ILE A 309 -4.10 2.81 9.47
CA ILE A 309 -3.00 2.06 10.10
C ILE A 309 -3.12 0.60 9.71
N CYS A 310 -2.10 0.05 9.04
CA CYS A 310 -2.01 -1.37 8.69
C CYS A 310 -0.86 -2.02 9.44
N VAL A 311 -1.12 -3.13 10.14
CA VAL A 311 -0.08 -3.90 10.83
C VAL A 311 -0.24 -5.39 10.52
N GLY A 312 0.82 -5.96 9.95
CA GLY A 312 0.87 -7.35 9.57
C GLY A 312 0.93 -7.58 8.06
N TRP A 313 1.45 -8.72 7.69
CA TRP A 313 1.61 -9.19 6.31
C TRP A 313 1.51 -10.72 6.28
N GLY A 314 1.32 -11.31 5.09
CA GLY A 314 1.47 -12.74 4.87
C GLY A 314 0.19 -13.56 4.90
N TRP A 315 -0.96 -13.03 5.33
CA TRP A 315 -2.26 -13.71 5.34
C TRP A 315 -2.21 -15.14 5.92
N THR A 316 -1.48 -15.33 7.01
CA THR A 316 -1.14 -16.66 7.53
C THR A 316 -1.45 -16.82 9.01
N ALA A 317 -1.92 -18.03 9.38
CA ALA A 317 -2.05 -18.46 10.77
C ALA A 317 -0.73 -18.95 11.38
N LYS A 318 0.32 -19.12 10.59
CA LYS A 318 1.63 -19.54 11.07
C LYS A 318 2.28 -18.46 11.92
N GLU A 319 3.17 -18.87 12.78
CA GLU A 319 4.05 -17.94 13.47
C GLU A 319 4.93 -17.20 12.43
N THR A 320 4.95 -15.88 12.55
CA THR A 320 5.71 -15.00 11.67
C THR A 320 6.77 -14.19 12.42
N GLY A 321 6.87 -14.40 13.73
CA GLY A 321 7.64 -13.56 14.64
C GLY A 321 6.96 -12.25 15.01
N MET A 322 5.90 -11.85 14.34
CA MET A 322 5.10 -10.67 14.73
C MET A 322 4.45 -10.90 16.09
N ARG A 323 4.62 -9.96 17.01
CA ARG A 323 4.06 -10.02 18.37
C ARG A 323 4.14 -8.69 19.07
N HIS A 324 3.37 -8.52 20.14
CA HIS A 324 3.40 -7.36 21.04
C HIS A 324 3.32 -6.02 20.32
N ASN A 325 2.58 -5.96 19.21
CA ASN A 325 2.35 -4.71 18.47
C ASN A 325 1.16 -3.99 19.09
N ASN A 326 1.38 -2.80 19.62
CA ASN A 326 0.41 -2.04 20.38
C ASN A 326 -0.08 -0.81 19.59
N ILE A 327 -1.37 -0.76 19.31
CA ILE A 327 -2.01 0.31 18.54
C ILE A 327 -3.01 0.99 19.48
N TYR A 328 -2.71 2.21 19.97
CA TYR A 328 -3.56 2.81 20.99
C TYR A 328 -3.59 4.35 20.98
N ASN A 329 -4.69 4.91 21.47
CA ASN A 329 -4.92 6.35 21.56
C ASN A 329 -4.72 7.10 20.22
N ASN A 330 -4.92 6.43 19.09
CA ASN A 330 -4.88 7.10 17.79
C ASN A 330 -6.25 7.66 17.43
N ASN A 331 -6.26 8.75 16.68
CA ASN A 331 -7.45 9.32 16.08
C ASN A 331 -7.36 9.19 14.56
N VAL A 332 -8.24 8.38 13.96
CA VAL A 332 -8.21 8.08 12.52
C VAL A 332 -9.57 8.47 11.92
N SER A 333 -9.57 9.38 10.96
CA SER A 333 -10.76 9.81 10.23
C SER A 333 -10.51 9.88 8.72
N ASP A 334 -11.56 10.05 7.94
CA ASP A 334 -11.47 10.29 6.50
C ASP A 334 -10.50 9.31 5.77
N TYR A 335 -10.64 8.03 6.06
CA TYR A 335 -9.94 6.94 5.37
C TYR A 335 -10.86 6.25 4.36
N ALA A 336 -10.35 5.41 3.48
CA ALA A 336 -11.09 4.75 2.39
C ALA A 336 -11.81 5.75 1.47
N LEU A 337 -11.14 6.86 1.12
CA LEU A 337 -11.76 7.90 0.29
C LEU A 337 -11.93 7.46 -1.18
N GLN A 338 -11.04 6.63 -1.69
CA GLN A 338 -11.04 6.17 -3.10
C GLN A 338 -11.16 4.65 -3.22
N LEU A 339 -10.55 3.89 -2.35
CA LEU A 339 -10.56 2.43 -2.36
C LEU A 339 -11.35 1.88 -1.18
N TYR A 340 -11.71 0.61 -1.25
CA TYR A 340 -12.48 -0.10 -0.23
C TYR A 340 -11.80 -1.44 0.11
N ASP A 341 -12.45 -2.28 0.93
CA ASP A 341 -11.81 -3.42 1.57
C ASP A 341 -10.70 -2.93 2.51
N ALA A 342 -11.05 -1.96 3.33
CA ALA A 342 -10.16 -1.08 4.09
C ALA A 342 -10.53 -0.98 5.57
N GLY A 343 -9.59 -0.58 6.40
CA GLY A 343 -9.82 -0.26 7.80
C GLY A 343 -9.22 1.08 8.22
N GLY A 344 -9.85 1.76 9.17
CA GLY A 344 -9.16 2.80 9.92
C GLY A 344 -7.93 2.22 10.61
N ILE A 345 -8.10 1.06 11.24
CA ILE A 345 -7.03 0.14 11.65
C ILE A 345 -7.28 -1.21 10.96
N TYR A 346 -6.27 -1.76 10.32
CA TYR A 346 -6.32 -3.00 9.55
C TYR A 346 -5.19 -3.92 9.98
N THR A 347 -5.51 -5.19 10.25
CA THR A 347 -4.50 -6.17 10.70
C THR A 347 -4.56 -7.46 9.90
N LEU A 348 -3.42 -8.12 9.80
CA LEU A 348 -3.23 -9.40 9.12
C LEU A 348 -2.41 -10.36 9.97
N SER A 349 -2.68 -11.65 9.80
CA SER A 349 -1.88 -12.74 10.34
C SER A 349 -1.84 -12.81 11.88
N ASN A 350 -1.20 -13.84 12.39
CA ASN A 350 -1.09 -14.10 13.83
C ASN A 350 -0.04 -13.19 14.48
N GLN A 351 -0.44 -12.46 15.53
CA GLN A 351 0.39 -11.50 16.25
C GLN A 351 0.16 -11.61 17.78
N PRO A 352 0.65 -12.66 18.43
CA PRO A 352 0.34 -12.92 19.84
C PRO A 352 0.80 -11.80 20.77
N GLY A 353 -0.02 -11.50 21.76
CA GLY A 353 0.24 -10.46 22.77
C GLY A 353 0.09 -9.04 22.27
N SER A 354 -0.45 -8.83 21.06
CA SER A 354 -0.71 -7.50 20.50
C SER A 354 -2.02 -6.89 21.03
N VAL A 355 -2.12 -5.57 20.99
CA VAL A 355 -3.26 -4.84 21.58
C VAL A 355 -3.75 -3.74 20.64
N ILE A 356 -5.07 -3.60 20.50
CA ILE A 356 -5.72 -2.46 19.86
C ILE A 356 -6.63 -1.82 20.91
N ARG A 357 -6.28 -0.65 21.46
CA ARG A 357 -7.05 -0.07 22.54
C ARG A 357 -7.18 1.45 22.50
N ASP A 358 -8.27 1.95 23.02
CA ASP A 358 -8.51 3.38 23.27
C ASP A 358 -8.35 4.26 22.01
N ASN A 359 -8.54 3.70 20.80
CA ASN A 359 -8.50 4.45 19.56
C ASN A 359 -9.87 5.07 19.27
N ILE A 360 -9.86 6.25 18.65
CA ILE A 360 -11.04 6.92 18.12
C ILE A 360 -11.01 6.80 16.60
N ILE A 361 -12.01 6.14 16.02
CA ILE A 361 -12.01 5.85 14.58
C ILE A 361 -13.31 6.34 13.97
N GLY A 362 -13.18 7.27 13.05
CA GLY A 362 -14.28 7.87 12.30
C GLY A 362 -14.89 6.96 11.24
N THR A 363 -15.82 7.52 10.50
CA THR A 363 -16.51 6.83 9.41
C THR A 363 -15.61 6.72 8.18
N PRO A 364 -15.58 5.58 7.50
CA PRO A 364 -14.88 5.43 6.22
C PRO A 364 -15.53 6.33 5.15
N GLY A 365 -14.70 6.82 4.23
CA GLY A 365 -15.12 7.60 3.09
C GLY A 365 -15.97 6.80 2.09
N PRO A 366 -16.64 7.49 1.17
CA PRO A 366 -17.48 6.87 0.16
C PRO A 366 -16.64 6.51 -1.06
N ALA A 367 -15.91 5.43 -1.05
CA ALA A 367 -15.27 4.95 -2.29
C ALA A 367 -16.32 4.91 -3.44
N PRO A 368 -16.09 5.59 -4.56
CA PRO A 368 -17.16 5.97 -5.49
C PRO A 368 -17.83 4.81 -6.25
N TYR A 369 -17.27 3.61 -6.21
CA TYR A 369 -17.79 2.41 -6.87
C TYR A 369 -17.95 1.22 -5.91
N ALA A 370 -17.59 1.42 -4.64
CA ALA A 370 -17.58 0.36 -3.65
C ALA A 370 -18.98 0.10 -3.07
N THR A 371 -19.21 -1.13 -2.67
CA THR A 371 -20.19 -1.46 -1.66
C THR A 371 -19.61 -1.04 -0.31
N ASN A 372 -20.30 -0.15 0.42
CA ASN A 372 -19.84 0.40 1.72
C ASN A 372 -19.76 -0.63 2.85
N ASP A 373 -19.96 -1.90 2.55
CA ASP A 373 -19.94 -3.04 3.46
C ASP A 373 -18.54 -3.62 3.70
N ARG A 374 -17.51 -3.12 3.00
CA ARG A 374 -16.12 -3.54 3.14
C ARG A 374 -15.13 -2.42 3.50
N ALA A 375 -15.59 -1.43 4.25
CA ALA A 375 -14.71 -0.47 4.89
C ALA A 375 -15.14 -0.30 6.36
N PHE A 376 -14.25 -0.58 7.28
CA PHE A 376 -14.56 -0.72 8.70
C PHE A 376 -13.67 0.16 9.59
N PRO A 377 -14.12 0.54 10.77
CA PRO A 377 -13.26 1.21 11.73
C PRO A 377 -12.03 0.36 12.09
N ILE A 378 -12.27 -0.87 12.53
CA ILE A 378 -11.21 -1.86 12.77
C ILE A 378 -11.52 -3.08 11.92
N TYR A 379 -10.58 -3.48 11.09
CA TYR A 379 -10.72 -4.61 10.21
C TYR A 379 -9.66 -5.68 10.56
N LEU A 380 -10.13 -6.74 11.18
CA LEU A 380 -9.33 -7.90 11.50
C LEU A 380 -9.45 -8.88 10.33
N ASP A 381 -8.60 -8.71 9.34
CA ASP A 381 -8.63 -9.48 8.10
C ASP A 381 -7.82 -10.78 8.25
N ALA A 382 -7.68 -11.48 7.18
CA ALA A 382 -7.18 -12.84 7.01
C ALA A 382 -6.13 -13.29 8.04
N ARG A 383 -6.54 -14.26 8.87
CA ARG A 383 -5.72 -14.90 9.89
C ARG A 383 -5.23 -13.98 10.99
N THR A 384 -5.81 -12.78 11.12
CA THR A 384 -5.55 -11.95 12.31
C THR A 384 -5.89 -12.73 13.57
N ASP A 385 -4.91 -12.87 14.46
CA ASP A 385 -5.06 -13.58 15.73
C ASP A 385 -4.15 -12.98 16.80
N GLY A 386 -4.37 -13.36 18.06
CA GLY A 386 -3.51 -12.99 19.20
C GLY A 386 -3.64 -11.53 19.67
N TYR A 387 -4.64 -10.78 19.19
CA TYR A 387 -4.92 -9.42 19.62
C TYR A 387 -5.92 -9.35 20.78
N THR A 388 -5.69 -8.39 21.67
CA THR A 388 -6.70 -7.92 22.64
C THR A 388 -7.24 -6.57 22.18
N LEU A 389 -8.57 -6.43 22.07
CA LEU A 389 -9.25 -5.19 21.72
C LEU A 389 -9.97 -4.64 22.95
N GLN A 390 -9.77 -3.35 23.28
CA GLN A 390 -10.36 -2.71 24.45
C GLN A 390 -10.54 -1.20 24.26
N GLY A 391 -11.65 -0.63 24.71
CA GLY A 391 -11.86 0.81 24.82
C GLY A 391 -11.90 1.58 23.51
N ASN A 392 -11.96 0.90 22.35
CA ASN A 392 -11.99 1.59 21.07
C ASN A 392 -13.36 2.22 20.81
N THR A 393 -13.36 3.48 20.38
CA THR A 393 -14.56 4.21 20.03
C THR A 393 -14.67 4.35 18.52
N THR A 394 -15.82 3.95 17.96
CA THR A 394 -16.11 4.07 16.54
C THR A 394 -17.32 5.00 16.35
N GLU A 395 -17.25 5.90 15.37
CA GLU A 395 -18.39 6.71 15.02
C GLU A 395 -19.56 5.84 14.50
N GLN A 396 -20.79 6.15 14.92
CA GLN A 396 -22.04 5.55 14.47
C GLN A 396 -22.20 4.04 14.73
N GLY A 397 -21.48 3.45 15.69
CA GLY A 397 -21.69 2.06 16.06
C GLY A 397 -21.42 1.05 14.95
N LYS A 398 -20.60 1.40 13.96
CA LYS A 398 -20.14 0.42 12.97
C LYS A 398 -19.30 -0.64 13.67
N PRO A 399 -19.55 -1.92 13.40
CA PRO A 399 -18.87 -3.01 14.10
C PRO A 399 -17.39 -3.06 13.73
N ILE A 400 -16.60 -3.54 14.66
CA ILE A 400 -15.31 -4.12 14.38
C ILE A 400 -15.54 -5.31 13.45
N ARG A 401 -14.92 -5.31 12.28
CA ARG A 401 -15.05 -6.41 11.35
C ARG A 401 -14.01 -7.48 11.61
N ARG A 402 -14.51 -8.70 11.77
CA ARG A 402 -13.73 -9.92 11.51
C ARG A 402 -14.06 -10.37 10.09
N ASP A 403 -13.10 -10.79 9.30
CA ASP A 403 -13.43 -11.40 8.03
C ASP A 403 -13.89 -12.85 8.27
N ASP A 404 -15.21 -13.03 8.29
CA ASP A 404 -15.86 -14.34 8.43
C ASP A 404 -16.21 -14.95 7.08
N ILE A 405 -15.72 -14.38 5.98
CA ILE A 405 -16.10 -14.80 4.62
C ILE A 405 -15.09 -15.83 4.10
N GLY A 406 -15.57 -17.07 3.95
CA GLY A 406 -14.79 -18.15 3.38
C GLY A 406 -13.64 -18.62 4.27
N ASP A 407 -12.51 -18.92 3.65
CA ASP A 407 -11.34 -19.50 4.31
C ASP A 407 -10.46 -18.50 5.07
N ASN A 408 -10.81 -17.21 5.04
CA ASN A 408 -10.07 -16.10 5.66
C ASN A 408 -10.52 -15.80 7.10
N GLN A 409 -10.90 -16.81 7.87
CA GLN A 409 -11.39 -16.58 9.23
C GLN A 409 -10.30 -16.06 10.16
N PRO A 410 -10.66 -15.16 11.10
CA PRO A 410 -9.75 -14.77 12.17
C PRO A 410 -9.42 -15.98 13.05
N GLY A 411 -8.26 -15.92 13.69
CA GLY A 411 -7.83 -16.96 14.63
C GLY A 411 -8.65 -16.98 15.92
N PRO A 412 -8.54 -18.05 16.71
CA PRO A 412 -9.35 -18.26 17.91
C PRO A 412 -8.92 -17.44 19.13
N ASN A 413 -7.74 -16.82 19.12
CA ASN A 413 -7.15 -16.14 20.27
C ASN A 413 -7.40 -14.63 20.29
N LEU A 414 -8.46 -14.16 19.64
CA LEU A 414 -8.91 -12.77 19.72
C LEU A 414 -9.68 -12.54 21.02
N VAL A 415 -9.31 -11.52 21.77
CA VAL A 415 -9.97 -11.12 23.01
C VAL A 415 -10.63 -9.75 22.83
N PHE A 416 -11.94 -9.70 23.03
CA PHE A 416 -12.70 -8.45 23.12
C PHE A 416 -12.98 -8.20 24.61
N ALA A 417 -12.25 -7.26 25.21
CA ALA A 417 -12.28 -7.01 26.64
C ALA A 417 -13.42 -6.09 27.08
N ASP A 418 -14.04 -5.36 26.12
CA ASP A 418 -15.22 -4.57 26.41
C ASP A 418 -16.45 -5.50 26.41
N SER A 419 -17.26 -5.41 27.46
CA SER A 419 -18.57 -6.08 27.48
C SER A 419 -19.42 -5.54 26.32
N GLU A 420 -20.01 -6.44 25.58
CA GLU A 420 -21.04 -6.17 24.56
C GLU A 420 -22.16 -5.25 25.05
#